data_0ea17becf5a0a1b803a0de336560e9db
#
_entry.id   0ea17becf5a0a1b803a0de336560e9db
#
_cell.length_a   1.000
_cell.length_b   1.000
_cell.length_c   1.000
_cell.angle_alpha   90.00
_cell.angle_beta   90.00
_cell.angle_gamma   90.00
#
_symmetry.space_group_name_H-M   'P 1'
#
loop_
_entity.id
_entity.type
_entity.pdbx_description
1 polymer ?
#
loop_
_entity_poly.entity_id
_entity_poly.type
_entity_poly.pdbx_seq_one_letter_code
_entity_poly.pdbx_strand_id
1 'polypeptide(L)'
;MKKIFVKILTFALLFAVSFTMAVPAEAAKVNKATAKQAALAELGILKNVSGNKLNLDKPISRSDALVMIIQIMGKESEALKGSWKHPFTDVESWADKYVGYAYKNGLITTDASKKFETGNADITMYLDVMLRALNYKDSDFVDNSPNLLAKAIGLLPDNVDTKNFKYADAVLISWAALETEFKTGDLKLSEKLISDKIITTKAYAKAVKTAQEKTIKASTVSSEKALKEALSDKTVKSVVIDSIGNPVVLTGEASISSGVTLTVNKGSDFYIEGTLTNNGIINVMGADSVTDDFINYSVMTVQKNGKVTNNGIINLLSATLSDDKDYGPIGGQLRINGGSFINKSALMLKRGSVNTHGGMAVVISGIFTNYKLVVIDGFFLRIENGKFTNRNGAVIINNTTIFTQSKDKFVNNGVLNGADAITE
;
A
#
# COMPACT_ATOMS: atom_id res chain seq x y z
N MET A 1 26.70 -18.73 15.81
CA MET A 1 25.38 -18.70 15.20
C MET A 1 25.49 -17.95 13.88
N LYS A 2 25.33 -18.66 12.75
CA LYS A 2 25.56 -18.11 11.40
C LYS A 2 24.30 -17.34 10.97
N LYS A 3 24.43 -16.02 10.77
CA LYS A 3 23.39 -15.17 10.17
C LYS A 3 23.33 -15.50 8.68
N ILE A 4 22.17 -15.96 8.22
CA ILE A 4 21.91 -16.19 6.80
C ILE A 4 21.43 -14.84 6.22
N PHE A 5 22.29 -14.22 5.41
CA PHE A 5 21.93 -13.03 4.61
C PHE A 5 21.13 -13.47 3.38
N VAL A 6 19.91 -13.02 3.28
CA VAL A 6 19.12 -13.12 2.03
C VAL A 6 19.40 -11.85 1.22
N LYS A 7 20.22 -11.97 0.18
CA LYS A 7 20.37 -10.90 -0.84
C LYS A 7 19.17 -10.95 -1.78
N ILE A 8 18.31 -9.96 -1.72
CA ILE A 8 17.28 -9.74 -2.75
C ILE A 8 17.93 -8.93 -3.87
N LEU A 9 18.09 -9.57 -5.02
CA LEU A 9 18.66 -8.97 -6.22
C LEU A 9 17.55 -8.21 -6.97
N THR A 10 17.58 -6.89 -6.94
CA THR A 10 16.72 -6.03 -7.75
C THR A 10 17.26 -6.00 -9.19
N PHE A 11 16.60 -6.69 -10.12
CA PHE A 11 16.92 -6.62 -11.55
C PHE A 11 15.97 -5.63 -12.21
N ALA A 12 16.50 -4.47 -12.61
CA ALA A 12 15.87 -3.59 -13.58
C ALA A 12 16.24 -4.08 -14.99
N LEU A 13 15.27 -4.55 -15.78
CA LEU A 13 15.49 -4.89 -17.18
C LEU A 13 14.64 -3.99 -18.07
N LEU A 14 15.33 -3.12 -18.80
CA LEU A 14 14.79 -2.38 -19.95
C LEU A 14 14.61 -3.35 -21.13
N PHE A 15 13.42 -3.37 -21.75
CA PHE A 15 13.27 -3.78 -23.15
C PHE A 15 12.16 -2.98 -23.86
N ALA A 16 12.46 -2.58 -25.09
CA ALA A 16 11.69 -1.68 -25.93
C ALA A 16 10.72 -2.40 -26.87
N VAL A 17 9.62 -1.69 -27.16
CA VAL A 17 8.76 -1.67 -28.36
C VAL A 17 8.14 -2.97 -28.87
N SER A 18 6.80 -3.01 -28.88
CA SER A 18 6.03 -3.49 -30.03
C SER A 18 4.56 -3.06 -29.97
N PHE A 19 4.02 -2.71 -31.09
CA PHE A 19 2.66 -2.45 -31.49
C PHE A 19 1.61 -3.22 -30.67
N THR A 20 0.73 -2.53 -29.96
CA THR A 20 -0.39 -3.15 -29.25
C THR A 20 -1.70 -2.71 -29.87
N MET A 21 -2.41 -3.64 -30.50
CA MET A 21 -3.86 -3.52 -30.65
C MET A 21 -4.46 -3.31 -29.25
N ALA A 22 -5.36 -2.37 -29.12
CA ALA A 22 -6.03 -2.09 -27.85
C ALA A 22 -6.86 -3.34 -27.44
N VAL A 23 -6.37 -4.07 -26.46
CA VAL A 23 -7.13 -5.15 -25.83
C VAL A 23 -8.24 -4.49 -24.99
N PRO A 24 -9.51 -4.93 -25.07
CA PRO A 24 -10.58 -4.44 -24.20
C PRO A 24 -10.16 -4.53 -22.73
N ALA A 25 -10.51 -3.53 -21.93
CA ALA A 25 -10.06 -3.42 -20.53
C ALA A 25 -10.41 -4.67 -19.70
N GLU A 26 -11.56 -5.28 -19.94
CA GLU A 26 -12.00 -6.53 -19.27
C GLU A 26 -11.10 -7.72 -19.66
N ALA A 27 -10.78 -7.89 -20.93
CA ALA A 27 -9.88 -8.95 -21.39
C ALA A 27 -8.45 -8.76 -20.84
N ALA A 28 -7.97 -7.52 -20.74
CA ALA A 28 -6.69 -7.21 -20.12
C ALA A 28 -6.69 -7.57 -18.63
N LYS A 29 -7.77 -7.31 -17.90
CA LYS A 29 -7.94 -7.67 -16.49
C LYS A 29 -7.91 -9.19 -16.29
N VAL A 30 -8.67 -9.94 -17.09
CA VAL A 30 -8.71 -11.42 -17.03
C VAL A 30 -7.33 -12.00 -17.30
N ASN A 31 -6.59 -11.49 -18.28
CA ASN A 31 -5.22 -11.95 -18.56
C ASN A 31 -4.28 -11.71 -17.37
N LYS A 32 -4.41 -10.57 -16.69
CA LYS A 32 -3.66 -10.24 -15.48
C LYS A 32 -3.98 -11.19 -14.33
N ALA A 33 -5.26 -11.44 -14.08
CA ALA A 33 -5.71 -12.36 -13.05
C ALA A 33 -5.27 -13.80 -13.36
N THR A 34 -5.28 -14.23 -14.64
CA THR A 34 -4.82 -15.56 -15.05
C THR A 34 -3.35 -15.80 -14.70
N ALA A 35 -2.47 -14.83 -14.98
CA ALA A 35 -1.06 -14.95 -14.63
C ALA A 35 -0.84 -15.03 -13.11
N LYS A 36 -1.56 -14.21 -12.34
CA LYS A 36 -1.48 -14.22 -10.87
C LYS A 36 -2.11 -15.48 -10.27
N GLN A 37 -3.22 -15.98 -10.83
CA GLN A 37 -3.79 -17.27 -10.44
C GLN A 37 -2.79 -18.41 -10.63
N ALA A 38 -2.12 -18.45 -11.80
CA ALA A 38 -1.09 -19.47 -12.07
C ALA A 38 0.07 -19.36 -11.06
N ALA A 39 0.52 -18.16 -10.76
CA ALA A 39 1.57 -17.93 -9.78
C ALA A 39 1.18 -18.35 -8.35
N LEU A 40 -0.03 -18.04 -7.90
CA LEU A 40 -0.55 -18.46 -6.59
C LEU A 40 -0.74 -19.98 -6.51
N ALA A 41 -1.19 -20.61 -7.60
CA ALA A 41 -1.31 -22.08 -7.71
C ALA A 41 0.07 -22.76 -7.69
N GLU A 42 1.08 -22.17 -8.37
CA GLU A 42 2.46 -22.65 -8.35
C GLU A 42 3.09 -22.59 -6.95
N LEU A 43 2.70 -21.60 -6.13
CA LEU A 43 3.07 -21.53 -4.72
C LEU A 43 2.34 -22.55 -3.83
N GLY A 44 1.30 -23.24 -4.36
CA GLY A 44 0.47 -24.18 -3.60
C GLY A 44 -0.45 -23.51 -2.56
N ILE A 45 -0.56 -22.19 -2.57
CA ILE A 45 -1.39 -21.40 -1.64
C ILE A 45 -2.72 -20.95 -2.24
N LEU A 46 -3.02 -21.32 -3.47
CA LEU A 46 -4.34 -21.18 -4.08
C LEU A 46 -4.69 -22.50 -4.75
N LYS A 47 -5.75 -23.12 -4.27
CA LYS A 47 -6.28 -24.38 -4.79
C LYS A 47 -7.70 -24.15 -5.29
N ASN A 48 -8.24 -25.15 -5.99
CA ASN A 48 -9.66 -25.16 -6.32
C ASN A 48 -10.48 -25.08 -5.04
N VAL A 49 -11.47 -24.20 -5.02
CA VAL A 49 -12.39 -24.03 -3.91
C VAL A 49 -13.67 -24.81 -4.22
N SER A 50 -14.30 -25.37 -3.21
CA SER A 50 -15.51 -26.24 -3.38
C SER A 50 -15.37 -27.35 -4.43
N GLY A 51 -14.14 -27.80 -4.73
CA GLY A 51 -13.87 -28.85 -5.73
C GLY A 51 -13.98 -28.39 -7.19
N ASN A 52 -14.34 -27.13 -7.45
CA ASN A 52 -14.51 -26.58 -8.80
C ASN A 52 -13.26 -25.79 -9.24
N LYS A 53 -12.95 -25.86 -10.53
CA LYS A 53 -11.92 -24.98 -11.12
C LYS A 53 -12.36 -23.54 -11.04
N LEU A 54 -11.47 -22.65 -10.53
CA LEU A 54 -11.72 -21.22 -10.44
C LEU A 54 -12.07 -20.63 -11.81
N ASN A 55 -13.27 -20.07 -11.94
CA ASN A 55 -13.71 -19.35 -13.12
C ASN A 55 -13.62 -17.84 -12.85
N LEU A 56 -12.59 -17.22 -13.40
CA LEU A 56 -12.24 -15.80 -13.14
C LEU A 56 -13.37 -14.82 -13.48
N ASP A 57 -14.26 -15.18 -14.40
CA ASP A 57 -15.35 -14.28 -14.85
C ASP A 57 -16.62 -14.37 -14.02
N LYS A 58 -16.69 -15.32 -13.09
CA LYS A 58 -17.86 -15.49 -12.23
C LYS A 58 -17.76 -14.69 -10.93
N PRO A 59 -18.91 -14.25 -10.38
CA PRO A 59 -18.97 -13.79 -9.00
C PRO A 59 -18.43 -14.88 -8.05
N ILE A 60 -17.77 -14.49 -6.99
CA ILE A 60 -17.26 -15.38 -5.96
C ILE A 60 -18.26 -15.45 -4.80
N SER A 61 -18.55 -16.66 -4.29
CA SER A 61 -19.39 -16.80 -3.10
C SER A 61 -18.65 -16.33 -1.83
N ARG A 62 -19.37 -15.98 -0.78
CA ARG A 62 -18.77 -15.61 0.53
C ARG A 62 -17.96 -16.77 1.11
N SER A 63 -18.45 -18.01 0.98
CA SER A 63 -17.74 -19.20 1.42
C SER A 63 -16.43 -19.40 0.66
N ASP A 64 -16.47 -19.31 -0.68
CA ASP A 64 -15.27 -19.45 -1.52
C ASP A 64 -14.25 -18.32 -1.25
N ALA A 65 -14.73 -17.09 -1.06
CA ALA A 65 -13.90 -15.95 -0.73
C ALA A 65 -13.15 -16.16 0.59
N LEU A 66 -13.84 -16.62 1.61
CA LEU A 66 -13.25 -16.91 2.92
C LEU A 66 -12.22 -18.04 2.84
N VAL A 67 -12.53 -19.14 2.15
CA VAL A 67 -11.59 -20.24 1.95
C VAL A 67 -10.35 -19.78 1.19
N MET A 68 -10.52 -18.98 0.15
CA MET A 68 -9.42 -18.41 -0.61
C MET A 68 -8.49 -17.56 0.27
N ILE A 69 -9.04 -16.73 1.14
CA ILE A 69 -8.23 -15.92 2.09
C ILE A 69 -7.45 -16.83 3.04
N ILE A 70 -8.10 -17.86 3.62
CA ILE A 70 -7.45 -18.81 4.53
C ILE A 70 -6.32 -19.57 3.83
N GLN A 71 -6.50 -19.94 2.56
CA GLN A 71 -5.47 -20.57 1.73
C GLN A 71 -4.27 -19.63 1.52
N ILE A 72 -4.53 -18.38 1.11
CA ILE A 72 -3.49 -17.36 0.87
C ILE A 72 -2.70 -17.06 2.15
N MET A 73 -3.33 -17.09 3.30
CA MET A 73 -2.66 -16.95 4.60
C MET A 73 -1.86 -18.19 5.03
N GLY A 74 -1.87 -19.27 4.23
CA GLY A 74 -1.21 -20.54 4.56
C GLY A 74 -1.85 -21.32 5.72
N LYS A 75 -3.12 -21.03 6.04
CA LYS A 75 -3.82 -21.54 7.23
C LYS A 75 -4.81 -22.67 6.94
N GLU A 76 -4.90 -23.14 5.69
CA GLU A 76 -5.86 -24.18 5.30
C GLU A 76 -5.68 -25.48 6.12
N SER A 77 -4.46 -25.94 6.31
CA SER A 77 -4.19 -27.15 7.08
C SER A 77 -4.63 -27.02 8.55
N GLU A 78 -4.45 -25.85 9.14
CA GLU A 78 -4.89 -25.55 10.51
C GLU A 78 -6.42 -25.52 10.58
N ALA A 79 -7.08 -24.83 9.66
CA ALA A 79 -8.53 -24.73 9.58
C ALA A 79 -9.20 -26.13 9.46
N LEU A 80 -8.65 -27.00 8.61
CA LEU A 80 -9.22 -28.33 8.38
C LEU A 80 -8.99 -29.33 9.51
N LYS A 81 -7.88 -29.20 10.25
CA LYS A 81 -7.55 -30.11 11.37
C LYS A 81 -8.31 -29.80 12.65
N GLY A 82 -8.70 -28.54 12.85
CA GLY A 82 -9.37 -28.11 14.08
C GLY A 82 -10.83 -28.51 14.14
N SER A 83 -11.38 -28.42 15.36
CA SER A 83 -12.82 -28.46 15.64
C SER A 83 -13.26 -27.08 16.07
N TRP A 84 -13.84 -26.34 15.14
CA TRP A 84 -14.16 -24.93 15.31
C TRP A 84 -15.67 -24.74 15.49
N LYS A 85 -16.08 -24.15 16.62
CA LYS A 85 -17.49 -23.79 16.84
C LYS A 85 -17.75 -22.35 16.40
N HIS A 86 -18.86 -22.13 15.77
CA HIS A 86 -19.36 -20.81 15.36
C HIS A 86 -20.88 -20.71 15.57
N PRO A 87 -21.44 -19.51 15.67
CA PRO A 87 -22.87 -19.30 15.92
C PRO A 87 -23.75 -19.34 14.65
N PHE A 88 -23.16 -19.37 13.47
CA PHE A 88 -23.89 -19.25 12.20
C PHE A 88 -24.75 -20.48 11.91
N THR A 89 -25.96 -20.26 11.37
CA THR A 89 -26.97 -21.31 11.16
C THR A 89 -27.20 -21.67 9.70
N ASP A 90 -26.55 -20.99 8.77
CA ASP A 90 -26.74 -21.09 7.30
C ASP A 90 -25.47 -21.45 6.54
N VAL A 91 -24.45 -21.97 7.22
CA VAL A 91 -23.19 -22.36 6.59
C VAL A 91 -23.32 -23.70 5.89
N GLU A 92 -22.83 -23.79 4.67
CA GLU A 92 -22.76 -25.07 3.94
C GLU A 92 -21.75 -26.00 4.63
N SER A 93 -22.10 -27.31 4.72
CA SER A 93 -21.31 -28.29 5.48
C SER A 93 -19.84 -28.38 5.05
N TRP A 94 -19.54 -28.19 3.77
CA TRP A 94 -18.16 -28.19 3.27
C TRP A 94 -17.34 -26.98 3.76
N ALA A 95 -18.00 -25.85 4.02
CA ALA A 95 -17.37 -24.59 4.46
C ALA A 95 -17.31 -24.48 5.99
N ASP A 96 -18.01 -25.34 6.74
CA ASP A 96 -18.20 -25.25 8.19
C ASP A 96 -16.89 -25.07 8.96
N LYS A 97 -15.87 -25.87 8.67
CA LYS A 97 -14.56 -25.78 9.32
C LYS A 97 -13.84 -24.47 9.04
N TYR A 98 -13.94 -23.95 7.83
CA TYR A 98 -13.31 -22.69 7.46
C TYR A 98 -13.99 -21.50 8.12
N VAL A 99 -15.33 -21.48 8.14
CA VAL A 99 -16.13 -20.45 8.81
C VAL A 99 -15.88 -20.48 10.32
N GLY A 100 -15.84 -21.66 10.91
CA GLY A 100 -15.53 -21.82 12.34
C GLY A 100 -14.11 -21.35 12.67
N TYR A 101 -13.12 -21.69 11.86
CA TYR A 101 -11.75 -21.21 11.98
C TYR A 101 -11.68 -19.66 11.93
N ALA A 102 -12.32 -19.08 10.91
CA ALA A 102 -12.32 -17.63 10.71
C ALA A 102 -12.99 -16.90 11.87
N TYR A 103 -14.12 -17.40 12.36
CA TYR A 103 -14.81 -16.84 13.52
C TYR A 103 -13.95 -16.92 14.79
N LYS A 104 -13.37 -18.07 15.07
CA LYS A 104 -12.51 -18.28 16.23
C LYS A 104 -11.27 -17.38 16.24
N ASN A 105 -10.73 -17.07 15.07
CA ASN A 105 -9.55 -16.20 14.90
C ASN A 105 -9.90 -14.74 14.65
N GLY A 106 -11.16 -14.34 14.79
CA GLY A 106 -11.58 -12.95 14.66
C GLY A 106 -11.50 -12.37 13.23
N LEU A 107 -11.42 -13.23 12.22
CA LEU A 107 -11.43 -12.81 10.82
C LEU A 107 -12.83 -12.39 10.37
N ILE A 108 -13.85 -12.99 10.95
CA ILE A 108 -15.26 -12.63 10.74
C ILE A 108 -15.95 -12.48 12.11
N THR A 109 -16.99 -11.67 12.13
CA THR A 109 -17.84 -11.43 13.31
C THR A 109 -19.26 -11.88 13.01
N THR A 110 -20.10 -11.95 14.04
CA THR A 110 -21.53 -12.21 13.91
C THR A 110 -22.33 -11.08 14.52
N ASP A 111 -23.52 -10.87 14.02
CA ASP A 111 -24.55 -10.02 14.62
C ASP A 111 -25.68 -10.86 15.29
N ALA A 112 -26.78 -10.20 15.65
CA ALA A 112 -27.91 -10.85 16.26
C ALA A 112 -28.63 -11.87 15.34
N SER A 113 -28.46 -11.76 14.02
CA SER A 113 -29.08 -12.67 13.04
C SER A 113 -28.46 -14.05 13.04
N LYS A 114 -27.18 -14.16 13.46
CA LYS A 114 -26.36 -15.39 13.39
C LYS A 114 -26.36 -16.01 11.97
N LYS A 115 -26.35 -15.16 10.95
CA LYS A 115 -26.27 -15.57 9.55
C LYS A 115 -24.89 -15.31 9.00
N PHE A 116 -24.36 -16.24 8.24
CA PHE A 116 -23.15 -16.06 7.46
C PHE A 116 -23.46 -15.41 6.10
N GLU A 117 -24.74 -15.48 5.69
CA GLU A 117 -25.25 -14.93 4.45
C GLU A 117 -24.55 -15.57 3.21
N THR A 118 -24.95 -16.81 2.92
CA THR A 118 -24.39 -17.63 1.81
C THR A 118 -24.76 -17.08 0.43
N GLY A 119 -24.26 -15.91 0.08
CA GLY A 119 -24.45 -15.27 -1.22
C GLY A 119 -23.11 -15.00 -1.89
N ASN A 120 -23.12 -14.08 -2.86
CA ASN A 120 -21.90 -13.58 -3.43
C ASN A 120 -21.18 -12.65 -2.43
N ALA A 121 -19.86 -12.77 -2.37
CA ALA A 121 -19.03 -11.81 -1.68
C ALA A 121 -19.00 -10.50 -2.47
N ASP A 122 -18.91 -9.40 -1.76
CA ASP A 122 -18.52 -8.11 -2.31
C ASP A 122 -17.07 -7.77 -1.92
N ILE A 123 -16.57 -6.70 -2.49
CA ILE A 123 -15.20 -6.26 -2.23
C ILE A 123 -14.98 -5.86 -0.77
N THR A 124 -15.98 -5.27 -0.12
CA THR A 124 -15.88 -4.80 1.27
C THR A 124 -15.65 -5.97 2.21
N MET A 125 -16.43 -7.04 2.06
CA MET A 125 -16.26 -8.28 2.80
C MET A 125 -14.86 -8.88 2.58
N TYR A 126 -14.41 -8.95 1.32
CA TYR A 126 -13.11 -9.55 0.99
C TYR A 126 -11.95 -8.77 1.61
N LEU A 127 -11.99 -7.45 1.50
CA LEU A 127 -10.95 -6.57 2.06
C LEU A 127 -10.98 -6.55 3.58
N ASP A 128 -12.16 -6.53 4.21
CA ASP A 128 -12.29 -6.56 5.67
C ASP A 128 -11.65 -7.82 6.26
N VAL A 129 -12.01 -8.99 5.73
CA VAL A 129 -11.43 -10.26 6.19
C VAL A 129 -9.92 -10.32 5.95
N MET A 130 -9.45 -9.86 4.78
CA MET A 130 -8.02 -9.85 4.47
C MET A 130 -7.24 -8.87 5.36
N LEU A 131 -7.78 -7.70 5.65
CA LEU A 131 -7.17 -6.72 6.55
C LEU A 131 -7.10 -7.25 7.98
N ARG A 132 -8.15 -7.91 8.48
CA ARG A 132 -8.12 -8.58 9.79
C ARG A 132 -7.05 -9.66 9.84
N ALA A 133 -6.89 -10.44 8.75
CA ALA A 133 -5.84 -11.44 8.63
C ALA A 133 -4.42 -10.82 8.64
N LEU A 134 -4.28 -9.55 8.25
CA LEU A 134 -3.07 -8.74 8.33
C LEU A 134 -2.97 -7.91 9.64
N ASN A 135 -3.79 -8.23 10.66
CA ASN A 135 -3.84 -7.62 11.99
C ASN A 135 -4.38 -6.18 12.05
N TYR A 136 -5.06 -5.69 11.00
CA TYR A 136 -5.82 -4.44 11.07
C TYR A 136 -7.15 -4.64 11.77
N LYS A 137 -7.76 -3.57 12.28
CA LYS A 137 -9.01 -3.58 13.04
C LYS A 137 -9.98 -2.55 12.45
N ASP A 138 -11.25 -2.64 12.80
CA ASP A 138 -12.29 -1.70 12.36
C ASP A 138 -11.96 -0.25 12.70
N SER A 139 -11.31 -0.02 13.85
CA SER A 139 -10.85 1.31 14.24
C SER A 139 -9.81 1.94 13.30
N ASP A 140 -9.19 1.14 12.41
CA ASP A 140 -8.24 1.61 11.42
C ASP A 140 -8.94 2.03 10.11
N PHE A 141 -10.24 1.79 9.98
CA PHE A 141 -11.00 2.08 8.76
C PHE A 141 -11.55 3.50 8.78
N VAL A 142 -11.35 4.22 7.68
CA VAL A 142 -11.95 5.54 7.47
C VAL A 142 -13.40 5.35 7.04
N ASP A 143 -14.33 6.10 7.65
CA ASP A 143 -15.76 6.03 7.35
C ASP A 143 -16.33 4.59 7.46
N ASN A 144 -15.79 3.78 8.38
CA ASN A 144 -16.12 2.36 8.54
C ASN A 144 -15.93 1.52 7.26
N SER A 145 -15.05 1.94 6.36
CA SER A 145 -14.78 1.27 5.09
C SER A 145 -13.33 0.82 4.98
N PRO A 146 -13.04 -0.44 4.64
CA PRO A 146 -11.68 -0.95 4.47
C PRO A 146 -10.99 -0.41 3.21
N ASN A 147 -11.73 0.14 2.25
CA ASN A 147 -11.26 0.41 0.89
C ASN A 147 -10.08 1.37 0.83
N LEU A 148 -10.14 2.49 1.59
CA LEU A 148 -9.08 3.49 1.55
C LEU A 148 -7.79 2.94 2.16
N LEU A 149 -7.90 2.26 3.30
CA LEU A 149 -6.75 1.62 3.94
C LEU A 149 -6.15 0.56 3.01
N ALA A 150 -6.98 -0.36 2.47
CA ALA A 150 -6.53 -1.40 1.56
C ALA A 150 -5.81 -0.83 0.33
N LYS A 151 -6.33 0.27 -0.23
CA LYS A 151 -5.67 0.97 -1.34
C LYS A 151 -4.33 1.58 -0.92
N ALA A 152 -4.30 2.24 0.23
CA ALA A 152 -3.11 2.91 0.75
C ALA A 152 -1.94 1.95 1.02
N ILE A 153 -2.23 0.77 1.60
CA ILE A 153 -1.20 -0.24 1.88
C ILE A 153 -0.84 -1.13 0.67
N GLY A 154 -1.48 -0.90 -0.49
CA GLY A 154 -1.23 -1.66 -1.71
C GLY A 154 -1.99 -2.98 -1.82
N LEU A 155 -2.90 -3.28 -0.88
CA LEU A 155 -3.73 -4.48 -0.88
C LEU A 155 -4.81 -4.43 -1.97
N LEU A 156 -5.33 -3.23 -2.32
CA LEU A 156 -6.35 -3.02 -3.36
C LEU A 156 -5.73 -2.43 -4.62
N PRO A 157 -5.43 -3.25 -5.67
CA PRO A 157 -4.94 -2.76 -6.96
C PRO A 157 -5.97 -1.92 -7.72
N ASP A 158 -5.50 -0.95 -8.52
CA ASP A 158 -6.37 -0.03 -9.29
C ASP A 158 -7.23 -0.72 -10.37
N ASN A 159 -6.86 -1.91 -10.80
CA ASN A 159 -7.57 -2.67 -11.82
C ASN A 159 -8.63 -3.65 -11.27
N VAL A 160 -8.91 -3.59 -9.98
CA VAL A 160 -9.99 -4.36 -9.34
C VAL A 160 -11.34 -3.69 -9.60
N ASP A 161 -12.35 -4.46 -9.99
CA ASP A 161 -13.72 -3.96 -10.15
C ASP A 161 -14.44 -3.96 -8.79
N THR A 162 -14.59 -2.77 -8.23
CA THR A 162 -15.22 -2.61 -6.91
C THR A 162 -16.76 -2.72 -6.94
N LYS A 163 -17.37 -2.74 -8.13
CA LYS A 163 -18.83 -2.81 -8.28
C LYS A 163 -19.33 -4.21 -8.64
N ASN A 164 -18.56 -4.94 -9.45
CA ASN A 164 -18.90 -6.28 -9.91
C ASN A 164 -17.78 -7.26 -9.50
N PHE A 165 -17.71 -7.55 -8.21
CA PHE A 165 -16.63 -8.34 -7.63
C PHE A 165 -16.68 -9.79 -8.09
N LYS A 166 -15.61 -10.27 -8.71
CA LYS A 166 -15.47 -11.61 -9.30
C LYS A 166 -14.25 -12.34 -8.75
N TYR A 167 -14.10 -13.63 -9.10
CA TYR A 167 -12.89 -14.40 -8.80
C TYR A 167 -11.61 -13.71 -9.33
N ALA A 168 -11.66 -13.06 -10.50
CA ALA A 168 -10.52 -12.32 -11.02
C ALA A 168 -10.06 -11.23 -10.04
N ASP A 169 -10.99 -10.49 -9.43
CA ASP A 169 -10.70 -9.43 -8.48
C ASP A 169 -10.12 -9.99 -7.18
N ALA A 170 -10.69 -11.09 -6.68
CA ALA A 170 -10.20 -11.80 -5.51
C ALA A 170 -8.76 -12.31 -5.72
N VAL A 171 -8.43 -12.85 -6.90
CA VAL A 171 -7.07 -13.27 -7.28
C VAL A 171 -6.10 -12.08 -7.30
N LEU A 172 -6.52 -10.93 -7.85
CA LEU A 172 -5.68 -9.73 -7.90
C LEU A 172 -5.35 -9.21 -6.49
N ILE A 173 -6.34 -9.17 -5.60
CA ILE A 173 -6.16 -8.78 -4.19
C ILE A 173 -5.30 -9.81 -3.45
N SER A 174 -5.54 -11.10 -3.65
CA SER A 174 -4.75 -12.18 -3.04
C SER A 174 -3.28 -12.13 -3.42
N TRP A 175 -2.99 -11.81 -4.68
CA TRP A 175 -1.61 -11.60 -5.11
C TRP A 175 -0.99 -10.36 -4.46
N ALA A 176 -1.73 -9.25 -4.39
CA ALA A 176 -1.28 -8.03 -3.74
C ALA A 176 -1.01 -8.25 -2.24
N ALA A 177 -1.81 -9.09 -1.58
CA ALA A 177 -1.62 -9.42 -0.17
C ALA A 177 -0.24 -10.00 0.15
N LEU A 178 0.39 -10.74 -0.78
CA LEU A 178 1.74 -11.28 -0.59
C LEU A 178 2.80 -10.18 -0.40
N GLU A 179 2.59 -9.02 -1.02
CA GLU A 179 3.49 -7.86 -0.92
C GLU A 179 3.06 -6.85 0.16
N THR A 180 1.91 -7.12 0.82
CA THR A 180 1.38 -6.25 1.86
C THR A 180 1.99 -6.62 3.21
N GLU A 181 2.37 -5.59 3.97
CA GLU A 181 2.89 -5.73 5.33
C GLU A 181 1.76 -5.95 6.32
N PHE A 182 2.03 -6.71 7.38
CA PHE A 182 1.16 -6.75 8.55
C PHE A 182 1.11 -5.36 9.21
N LYS A 183 0.05 -5.08 9.98
CA LYS A 183 -0.09 -3.79 10.70
C LYS A 183 1.12 -3.46 11.57
N THR A 184 1.77 -4.46 12.14
CA THR A 184 3.01 -4.29 12.90
C THR A 184 4.19 -3.80 12.06
N GLY A 185 4.10 -3.87 10.73
CA GLY A 185 5.13 -3.43 9.79
C GLY A 185 6.41 -4.28 9.79
N ASP A 186 6.42 -5.41 10.49
CA ASP A 186 7.64 -6.21 10.68
C ASP A 186 7.95 -7.11 9.49
N LEU A 187 6.91 -7.58 8.79
CA LEU A 187 7.02 -8.56 7.70
C LEU A 187 5.91 -8.37 6.68
N LYS A 188 6.20 -8.65 5.42
CA LYS A 188 5.19 -8.88 4.38
C LYS A 188 4.59 -10.28 4.54
N LEU A 189 3.38 -10.48 4.01
CA LEU A 189 2.76 -11.81 4.05
C LEU A 189 3.65 -12.88 3.37
N SER A 190 4.28 -12.58 2.22
CA SER A 190 5.21 -13.50 1.56
C SER A 190 6.39 -13.90 2.44
N GLU A 191 6.96 -12.96 3.18
CA GLU A 191 8.08 -13.21 4.10
C GLU A 191 7.64 -14.07 5.29
N LYS A 192 6.44 -13.82 5.82
CA LYS A 192 5.82 -14.65 6.85
C LYS A 192 5.60 -16.09 6.38
N LEU A 193 5.06 -16.28 5.17
CA LEU A 193 4.86 -17.61 4.59
C LEU A 193 6.18 -18.36 4.37
N ILE A 194 7.26 -17.64 4.00
CA ILE A 194 8.61 -18.22 3.88
C ILE A 194 9.16 -18.61 5.26
N SER A 195 9.04 -17.71 6.23
CA SER A 195 9.47 -17.97 7.63
C SER A 195 8.74 -19.17 8.23
N ASP A 196 7.44 -19.30 7.97
CA ASP A 196 6.60 -20.42 8.43
C ASP A 196 6.80 -21.70 7.61
N LYS A 197 7.67 -21.68 6.59
CA LYS A 197 7.96 -22.80 5.69
C LYS A 197 6.73 -23.28 4.87
N ILE A 198 5.76 -22.43 4.66
CA ILE A 198 4.61 -22.69 3.79
C ILE A 198 5.02 -22.63 2.33
N ILE A 199 5.84 -21.64 1.97
CA ILE A 199 6.47 -21.51 0.65
C ILE A 199 7.99 -21.38 0.80
N THR A 200 8.73 -21.53 -0.30
CA THR A 200 10.19 -21.30 -0.31
C THR A 200 10.54 -20.02 -1.05
N THR A 201 11.66 -19.39 -0.68
CA THR A 201 12.19 -18.21 -1.39
C THR A 201 12.35 -18.46 -2.90
N LYS A 202 12.82 -19.64 -3.29
CA LYS A 202 12.98 -20.05 -4.70
C LYS A 202 11.63 -20.13 -5.42
N ALA A 203 10.63 -20.77 -4.80
CA ALA A 203 9.28 -20.86 -5.36
C ALA A 203 8.65 -19.48 -5.51
N TYR A 204 8.79 -18.61 -4.50
CA TYR A 204 8.30 -17.25 -4.54
C TYR A 204 8.93 -16.42 -5.67
N ALA A 205 10.25 -16.45 -5.81
CA ALA A 205 10.96 -15.76 -6.89
C ALA A 205 10.51 -16.24 -8.29
N LYS A 206 10.18 -17.52 -8.44
CA LYS A 206 9.64 -18.08 -9.69
C LYS A 206 8.21 -17.56 -9.92
N ALA A 207 7.35 -17.61 -8.91
CA ALA A 207 5.98 -17.14 -9.00
C ALA A 207 5.88 -15.64 -9.34
N VAL A 208 6.79 -14.80 -8.79
CA VAL A 208 6.91 -13.39 -9.17
C VAL A 208 7.14 -13.22 -10.66
N LYS A 209 8.04 -14.02 -11.27
CA LYS A 209 8.25 -13.99 -12.73
C LYS A 209 7.01 -14.42 -13.51
N THR A 210 6.29 -15.43 -13.04
CA THR A 210 5.02 -15.90 -13.66
C THR A 210 3.94 -14.82 -13.60
N ALA A 211 3.88 -14.07 -12.50
CA ALA A 211 2.88 -13.02 -12.29
C ALA A 211 3.22 -11.69 -12.99
N GLN A 212 4.46 -11.50 -13.48
CA GLN A 212 4.89 -10.25 -14.12
C GLN A 212 4.12 -9.97 -15.41
N GLU A 213 3.63 -8.73 -15.50
CA GLU A 213 2.96 -8.21 -16.68
C GLU A 213 3.95 -7.60 -17.66
N LYS A 214 3.57 -7.56 -18.96
CA LYS A 214 4.33 -6.87 -19.99
C LYS A 214 4.35 -5.36 -19.73
N THR A 215 5.52 -4.80 -19.90
CA THR A 215 6.05 -3.44 -19.72
C THR A 215 5.05 -2.27 -19.60
N ILE A 216 5.10 -1.56 -18.47
CA ILE A 216 4.50 -0.23 -18.26
C ILE A 216 5.36 0.81 -19.00
N LYS A 217 4.76 1.71 -19.80
CA LYS A 217 5.49 2.84 -20.37
C LYS A 217 5.90 3.81 -19.27
N ALA A 218 7.20 3.97 -19.09
CA ALA A 218 7.81 4.88 -18.11
C ALA A 218 8.44 6.09 -18.81
N SER A 219 8.46 7.24 -18.11
CA SER A 219 9.15 8.46 -18.55
C SER A 219 10.00 8.98 -17.40
N THR A 220 11.29 9.22 -17.65
CA THR A 220 12.20 9.87 -16.71
C THR A 220 12.30 11.33 -17.04
N VAL A 221 12.19 12.21 -16.05
CA VAL A 221 12.10 13.67 -16.22
C VAL A 221 13.02 14.38 -15.22
N SER A 222 13.60 15.51 -15.68
CA SER A 222 14.50 16.36 -14.87
C SER A 222 14.13 17.86 -14.96
N SER A 223 12.96 18.19 -15.48
CA SER A 223 12.48 19.57 -15.59
C SER A 223 10.95 19.65 -15.48
N GLU A 224 10.42 20.84 -15.14
CA GLU A 224 8.97 21.09 -15.10
C GLU A 224 8.29 20.79 -16.44
N LYS A 225 8.92 21.23 -17.56
CA LYS A 225 8.38 21.01 -18.91
C LYS A 225 8.22 19.51 -19.17
N ALA A 226 9.29 18.73 -18.98
CA ALA A 226 9.27 17.28 -19.19
C ALA A 226 8.27 16.58 -18.26
N LEU A 227 8.14 17.03 -17.01
CA LEU A 227 7.16 16.52 -16.06
C LEU A 227 5.73 16.72 -16.57
N LYS A 228 5.38 17.93 -17.01
CA LYS A 228 4.05 18.26 -17.54
C LYS A 228 3.73 17.48 -18.82
N GLU A 229 4.68 17.35 -19.72
CA GLU A 229 4.55 16.55 -20.95
C GLU A 229 4.28 15.07 -20.62
N ALA A 230 5.07 14.47 -19.71
CA ALA A 230 4.91 13.08 -19.29
C ALA A 230 3.56 12.83 -18.60
N LEU A 231 3.11 13.73 -17.73
CA LEU A 231 1.81 13.63 -17.02
C LEU A 231 0.62 13.83 -17.98
N SER A 232 0.80 14.52 -19.09
CA SER A 232 -0.23 14.75 -20.13
C SER A 232 -0.37 13.56 -21.08
N ASP A 233 0.66 12.73 -21.24
CA ASP A 233 0.62 11.54 -22.11
C ASP A 233 -0.16 10.41 -21.41
N LYS A 234 -1.38 10.16 -21.87
CA LYS A 234 -2.28 9.13 -21.32
C LYS A 234 -1.72 7.70 -21.39
N THR A 235 -0.69 7.47 -22.22
CA THR A 235 -0.03 6.16 -22.35
C THR A 235 1.04 5.94 -21.29
N VAL A 236 1.58 7.01 -20.70
CA VAL A 236 2.56 6.96 -19.61
C VAL A 236 1.85 6.59 -18.31
N LYS A 237 2.35 5.56 -17.63
CA LYS A 237 1.82 5.08 -16.35
C LYS A 237 2.82 5.21 -15.20
N SER A 238 4.09 5.46 -15.52
CA SER A 238 5.16 5.69 -14.56
C SER A 238 5.96 6.91 -14.99
N VAL A 239 6.04 7.91 -14.10
CA VAL A 239 6.87 9.10 -14.28
C VAL A 239 7.90 9.11 -13.16
N VAL A 240 9.19 9.26 -13.52
CA VAL A 240 10.28 9.26 -12.54
C VAL A 240 10.98 10.61 -12.63
N ILE A 241 10.93 11.39 -11.54
CA ILE A 241 11.80 12.56 -11.36
C ILE A 241 13.18 12.03 -10.98
N ASP A 242 14.16 12.28 -11.84
CA ASP A 242 15.55 11.90 -11.63
C ASP A 242 16.44 13.09 -11.97
N SER A 243 16.78 13.85 -10.93
CA SER A 243 17.42 15.18 -11.08
C SER A 243 18.29 15.50 -9.86
N ILE A 244 19.32 14.67 -9.65
CA ILE A 244 20.27 14.84 -8.55
C ILE A 244 20.93 16.21 -8.62
N GLY A 245 20.89 16.96 -7.51
CA GLY A 245 21.52 18.30 -7.40
C GLY A 245 20.77 19.46 -8.05
N ASN A 246 19.73 19.20 -8.85
CA ASN A 246 18.89 20.23 -9.47
C ASN A 246 17.40 19.90 -9.24
N PRO A 247 16.72 20.58 -8.32
CA PRO A 247 15.32 20.27 -8.03
C PRO A 247 14.42 20.51 -9.26
N VAL A 248 13.46 19.63 -9.47
CA VAL A 248 12.34 19.91 -10.38
C VAL A 248 11.37 20.82 -9.65
N VAL A 249 11.16 22.03 -10.14
CA VAL A 249 10.29 23.05 -9.52
C VAL A 249 9.01 23.17 -10.35
N LEU A 250 7.87 22.83 -9.74
CA LEU A 250 6.55 23.03 -10.34
C LEU A 250 6.04 24.43 -9.97
N THR A 251 6.10 25.36 -10.91
CA THR A 251 5.64 26.76 -10.74
C THR A 251 4.18 26.97 -11.15
N GLY A 252 3.68 26.17 -12.10
CA GLY A 252 2.30 26.23 -12.58
C GLY A 252 1.44 25.10 -12.01
N GLU A 253 0.47 24.61 -12.80
CA GLU A 253 -0.42 23.54 -12.41
C GLU A 253 -0.01 22.20 -13.02
N ALA A 254 -0.16 21.12 -12.24
CA ALA A 254 -0.01 19.75 -12.73
C ALA A 254 -1.01 18.82 -12.02
N SER A 255 -1.38 17.74 -12.72
CA SER A 255 -2.24 16.69 -12.17
C SER A 255 -1.68 15.32 -12.49
N ILE A 256 -1.59 14.47 -11.47
CA ILE A 256 -1.27 13.05 -11.62
C ILE A 256 -2.59 12.31 -11.72
N SER A 257 -2.84 11.68 -12.87
CA SER A 257 -4.09 10.96 -13.12
C SER A 257 -4.14 9.64 -12.32
N SER A 258 -5.36 9.14 -12.08
CA SER A 258 -5.54 7.78 -11.53
C SER A 258 -4.84 6.74 -12.43
N GLY A 259 -4.19 5.76 -11.81
CA GLY A 259 -3.38 4.74 -12.50
C GLY A 259 -2.02 5.23 -13.00
N VAL A 260 -1.60 6.45 -12.67
CA VAL A 260 -0.25 6.98 -12.89
C VAL A 260 0.51 7.02 -11.58
N THR A 261 1.75 6.56 -11.60
CA THR A 261 2.69 6.68 -10.47
C THR A 261 3.76 7.71 -10.80
N LEU A 262 3.90 8.73 -9.95
CA LEU A 262 5.04 9.64 -9.94
C LEU A 262 6.02 9.19 -8.86
N THR A 263 7.28 8.97 -9.23
CA THR A 263 8.35 8.65 -8.28
C THR A 263 9.34 9.81 -8.24
N VAL A 264 9.57 10.38 -7.06
CA VAL A 264 10.72 11.23 -6.80
C VAL A 264 11.88 10.29 -6.46
N ASN A 265 12.80 10.13 -7.42
CA ASN A 265 13.87 9.15 -7.32
C ASN A 265 14.91 9.58 -6.28
N LYS A 266 15.72 8.62 -5.83
CA LYS A 266 16.76 8.80 -4.80
C LYS A 266 17.67 9.98 -5.12
N GLY A 267 17.86 10.87 -4.14
CA GLY A 267 18.66 12.09 -4.28
C GLY A 267 18.03 13.20 -5.12
N SER A 268 16.79 13.03 -5.57
CA SER A 268 16.06 14.03 -6.31
C SER A 268 15.13 14.84 -5.44
N ASP A 269 15.02 16.14 -5.74
CA ASP A 269 14.10 17.05 -5.06
C ASP A 269 12.97 17.49 -5.97
N PHE A 270 11.76 17.52 -5.43
CA PHE A 270 10.58 18.03 -6.10
C PHE A 270 9.96 19.17 -5.31
N TYR A 271 10.09 20.39 -5.82
CA TYR A 271 9.55 21.59 -5.19
C TYR A 271 8.24 22.02 -5.85
N ILE A 272 7.22 22.28 -5.06
CA ILE A 272 5.90 22.72 -5.50
C ILE A 272 5.70 24.16 -5.02
N GLU A 273 5.81 25.13 -5.94
CA GLU A 273 5.49 26.54 -5.78
C GLU A 273 4.13 26.88 -6.37
N GLY A 274 3.66 26.06 -7.33
CA GLY A 274 2.36 26.12 -7.97
C GLY A 274 1.33 25.18 -7.35
N THR A 275 0.49 24.57 -8.18
CA THR A 275 -0.60 23.67 -7.75
C THR A 275 -0.38 22.26 -8.24
N LEU A 276 -0.35 21.28 -7.34
CA LEU A 276 -0.30 19.86 -7.67
C LEU A 276 -1.57 19.16 -7.18
N THR A 277 -2.28 18.48 -8.10
CA THR A 277 -3.37 17.58 -7.75
C THR A 277 -2.93 16.14 -7.99
N ASN A 278 -2.89 15.34 -6.93
CA ASN A 278 -2.58 13.92 -7.02
C ASN A 278 -3.88 13.09 -6.98
N ASN A 279 -4.21 12.42 -8.10
CA ASN A 279 -5.28 11.42 -8.16
C ASN A 279 -4.72 10.00 -8.37
N GLY A 280 -3.40 9.87 -8.50
CA GLY A 280 -2.66 8.62 -8.66
C GLY A 280 -1.83 8.27 -7.42
N ILE A 281 -0.60 7.86 -7.64
CA ILE A 281 0.34 7.50 -6.59
C ILE A 281 1.58 8.40 -6.71
N ILE A 282 2.04 8.95 -5.58
CA ILE A 282 3.37 9.58 -5.47
C ILE A 282 4.21 8.72 -4.54
N ASN A 283 5.40 8.33 -5.00
CA ASN A 283 6.43 7.69 -4.18
C ASN A 283 7.60 8.66 -4.01
N VAL A 284 7.98 8.95 -2.76
CA VAL A 284 9.20 9.69 -2.43
C VAL A 284 10.18 8.68 -1.87
N MET A 285 11.28 8.45 -2.57
CA MET A 285 12.24 7.38 -2.27
C MET A 285 13.11 7.75 -1.07
N GLY A 286 13.48 6.76 -0.25
CA GLY A 286 14.52 6.92 0.76
C GLY A 286 15.92 6.77 0.16
N ALA A 287 16.94 7.11 0.94
CA ALA A 287 18.35 6.96 0.54
C ALA A 287 18.74 5.50 0.31
N ASP A 288 19.73 5.26 -0.55
CA ASP A 288 20.39 3.96 -0.74
C ASP A 288 21.89 4.00 -0.46
N SER A 289 22.44 5.18 -0.25
CA SER A 289 23.84 5.36 0.16
C SER A 289 23.96 6.57 1.07
N VAL A 290 24.80 6.45 2.07
CA VAL A 290 25.30 7.56 2.89
C VAL A 290 26.79 7.57 2.64
N THR A 291 27.32 8.65 2.07
CA THR A 291 28.75 8.94 2.05
C THR A 291 29.01 10.05 3.04
N ASP A 292 30.23 10.17 3.58
CA ASP A 292 30.60 11.19 4.56
C ASP A 292 30.22 12.63 4.15
N ASP A 293 30.05 12.87 2.84
CA ASP A 293 29.73 14.19 2.27
C ASP A 293 28.31 14.32 1.69
N PHE A 294 27.52 13.24 1.59
CA PHE A 294 26.23 13.30 0.88
C PHE A 294 25.21 12.23 1.33
N ILE A 295 24.06 12.69 1.82
CA ILE A 295 22.91 11.81 2.12
C ILE A 295 21.93 11.88 0.95
N ASN A 296 21.75 10.79 0.23
CA ASN A 296 20.99 10.71 -1.02
C ASN A 296 19.49 10.39 -0.78
N TYR A 297 18.82 11.11 0.10
CA TYR A 297 17.37 10.99 0.28
C TYR A 297 16.61 11.96 -0.64
N SER A 298 15.37 11.66 -0.94
CA SER A 298 14.53 12.48 -1.80
C SER A 298 13.57 13.32 -0.99
N VAL A 299 13.30 14.52 -1.44
CA VAL A 299 12.39 15.45 -0.76
C VAL A 299 11.31 15.95 -1.72
N MET A 300 10.07 15.87 -1.30
CA MET A 300 8.96 16.60 -1.86
C MET A 300 8.64 17.78 -0.95
N THR A 301 8.84 19.01 -1.43
CA THR A 301 8.62 20.23 -0.62
C THR A 301 7.48 21.07 -1.20
N VAL A 302 6.49 21.38 -0.37
CA VAL A 302 5.45 22.38 -0.67
C VAL A 302 5.93 23.73 -0.18
N GLN A 303 6.41 24.55 -1.11
CA GLN A 303 6.99 25.86 -0.87
C GLN A 303 5.92 26.92 -0.59
N LYS A 304 6.36 28.13 -0.20
CA LYS A 304 5.47 29.29 -0.03
C LYS A 304 4.62 29.50 -1.30
N ASN A 305 3.29 29.66 -1.12
CA ASN A 305 2.27 29.72 -2.16
C ASN A 305 1.96 28.37 -2.87
N GLY A 306 2.78 27.36 -2.71
CA GLY A 306 2.52 26.01 -3.24
C GLY A 306 1.27 25.40 -2.62
N LYS A 307 0.51 24.67 -3.44
CA LYS A 307 -0.71 23.99 -3.02
C LYS A 307 -0.68 22.54 -3.50
N VAL A 308 -0.85 21.63 -2.58
CA VAL A 308 -1.00 20.19 -2.92
C VAL A 308 -2.35 19.70 -2.44
N THR A 309 -3.11 19.06 -3.34
CA THR A 309 -4.32 18.31 -3.00
C THR A 309 -4.08 16.85 -3.31
N ASN A 310 -4.06 16.01 -2.29
CA ASN A 310 -3.89 14.57 -2.42
C ASN A 310 -5.25 13.86 -2.38
N ASN A 311 -5.74 13.45 -3.53
CA ASN A 311 -6.92 12.60 -3.70
C ASN A 311 -6.52 11.12 -3.98
N GLY A 312 -5.24 10.84 -4.09
CA GLY A 312 -4.64 9.53 -4.32
C GLY A 312 -3.81 9.06 -3.12
N ILE A 313 -2.68 8.44 -3.38
CA ILE A 313 -1.78 7.95 -2.34
C ILE A 313 -0.44 8.67 -2.45
N ILE A 314 0.12 9.07 -1.31
CA ILE A 314 1.51 9.49 -1.20
C ILE A 314 2.22 8.55 -0.25
N ASN A 315 3.30 7.91 -0.73
CA ASN A 315 4.17 7.05 0.05
C ASN A 315 5.51 7.75 0.27
N LEU A 316 5.90 7.93 1.53
CA LEU A 316 7.24 8.30 1.91
C LEU A 316 7.97 7.02 2.26
N LEU A 317 8.83 6.55 1.36
CA LEU A 317 9.43 5.22 1.43
C LEU A 317 10.65 5.21 2.35
N SER A 318 10.91 4.07 2.95
CA SER A 318 12.11 3.85 3.77
C SER A 318 13.39 3.85 2.92
N ALA A 319 14.50 4.08 3.59
CA ALA A 319 15.83 3.84 3.02
C ALA A 319 16.07 2.34 2.80
N THR A 320 16.97 2.01 1.86
CA THR A 320 17.25 0.62 1.47
C THR A 320 18.56 0.06 2.02
N LEU A 321 19.40 0.86 2.68
CA LEU A 321 20.71 0.45 3.21
C LEU A 321 20.80 0.53 4.72
N SER A 322 21.57 -0.38 5.29
CA SER A 322 21.64 -0.64 6.72
C SER A 322 23.07 -0.67 7.32
N ASP A 323 24.11 -0.24 6.61
CA ASP A 323 25.49 -0.57 7.02
C ASP A 323 26.26 0.53 7.74
N ASP A 324 25.65 1.70 8.03
CA ASP A 324 26.34 2.74 8.78
C ASP A 324 25.87 2.85 10.23
N LYS A 325 26.84 2.90 11.15
CA LYS A 325 26.62 2.73 12.60
C LYS A 325 26.17 4.00 13.32
N ASP A 326 26.35 5.20 12.73
CA ASP A 326 26.15 6.47 13.43
C ASP A 326 25.03 7.36 12.88
N TYR A 327 24.69 7.25 11.58
CA TYR A 327 23.57 7.96 10.97
C TYR A 327 22.86 7.01 10.02
N GLY A 328 21.81 6.32 10.50
CA GLY A 328 21.01 5.46 9.64
C GLY A 328 20.45 6.22 8.43
N PRO A 329 20.41 5.60 7.22
CA PRO A 329 19.93 6.25 6.02
C PRO A 329 18.47 6.70 6.17
N ILE A 330 18.19 7.92 5.71
CA ILE A 330 16.91 8.63 5.90
C ILE A 330 15.93 8.21 4.82
N GLY A 331 14.68 7.96 5.21
CA GLY A 331 13.57 7.72 4.29
C GLY A 331 13.18 8.95 3.47
N GLY A 332 12.31 8.75 2.49
CA GLY A 332 11.74 9.84 1.68
C GLY A 332 11.00 10.85 2.54
N GLN A 333 11.09 12.13 2.19
CA GLN A 333 10.57 13.22 3.00
C GLN A 333 9.47 14.00 2.30
N LEU A 334 8.44 14.38 3.08
CA LEU A 334 7.51 15.45 2.74
C LEU A 334 7.78 16.66 3.66
N ARG A 335 8.05 17.82 3.06
CA ARG A 335 8.21 19.07 3.79
C ARG A 335 7.15 20.09 3.38
N ILE A 336 6.52 20.76 4.34
CA ILE A 336 5.59 21.86 4.09
C ILE A 336 6.24 23.11 4.63
N ASN A 337 6.72 23.96 3.72
CA ASN A 337 7.49 25.15 4.01
C ASN A 337 6.77 26.42 3.49
N GLY A 338 5.76 26.83 4.21
CA GLY A 338 4.95 28.03 3.89
C GLY A 338 3.76 27.76 2.96
N GLY A 339 3.64 26.57 2.38
CA GLY A 339 2.55 26.20 1.49
C GLY A 339 1.37 25.54 2.20
N SER A 340 0.46 24.97 1.39
CA SER A 340 -0.75 24.27 1.85
C SER A 340 -0.77 22.85 1.31
N PHE A 341 -0.94 21.87 2.21
CA PHE A 341 -1.11 20.48 1.88
C PHE A 341 -2.45 19.96 2.40
N ILE A 342 -3.30 19.47 1.49
CA ILE A 342 -4.62 18.93 1.80
C ILE A 342 -4.63 17.44 1.46
N ASN A 343 -4.73 16.59 2.49
CA ASN A 343 -4.86 15.15 2.31
C ASN A 343 -6.33 14.74 2.33
N LYS A 344 -6.88 14.39 1.18
CA LYS A 344 -8.25 13.89 1.00
C LYS A 344 -8.29 12.38 0.73
N SER A 345 -7.15 11.69 0.84
CA SER A 345 -7.04 10.26 0.65
C SER A 345 -6.00 9.69 1.61
N ALA A 346 -4.84 9.20 1.15
CA ALA A 346 -3.89 8.57 2.05
C ALA A 346 -2.48 9.16 1.94
N LEU A 347 -1.86 9.41 3.10
CA LEU A 347 -0.43 9.67 3.26
C LEU A 347 0.16 8.58 4.13
N MET A 348 1.19 7.90 3.61
CA MET A 348 1.85 6.76 4.24
C MET A 348 3.31 7.09 4.50
N LEU A 349 3.71 7.17 5.77
CA LEU A 349 5.10 7.21 6.19
C LEU A 349 5.52 5.76 6.43
N LYS A 350 6.28 5.17 5.49
CA LYS A 350 6.63 3.75 5.50
C LYS A 350 7.77 3.46 6.46
N ARG A 351 7.69 2.33 7.16
CA ARG A 351 8.69 1.87 8.10
C ARG A 351 10.02 1.58 7.39
N GLY A 352 11.13 1.88 8.06
CA GLY A 352 12.46 1.41 7.70
C GLY A 352 12.72 0.00 8.22
N SER A 353 13.84 -0.59 7.79
CA SER A 353 14.39 -1.79 8.43
C SER A 353 14.95 -1.45 9.83
N VAL A 354 15.38 -2.46 10.59
CA VAL A 354 15.91 -2.29 11.96
C VAL A 354 17.05 -1.25 12.05
N ASN A 355 17.77 -1.01 10.95
CA ASN A 355 18.91 -0.09 10.88
C ASN A 355 18.70 1.08 9.91
N THR A 356 17.46 1.36 9.47
CA THR A 356 17.16 2.45 8.55
C THR A 356 16.01 3.29 9.07
N HIS A 357 16.05 4.60 8.84
CA HIS A 357 14.92 5.47 9.14
C HIS A 357 13.85 5.33 8.05
N GLY A 358 12.62 5.21 8.48
CA GLY A 358 11.44 5.24 7.60
C GLY A 358 11.18 6.62 7.01
N GLY A 359 10.11 6.72 6.24
CA GLY A 359 9.61 7.98 5.69
C GLY A 359 9.27 8.98 6.80
N MET A 360 9.46 10.27 6.54
CA MET A 360 9.13 11.33 7.50
C MET A 360 8.33 12.47 6.85
N ALA A 361 7.55 13.16 7.67
CA ALA A 361 6.90 14.40 7.25
C ALA A 361 7.20 15.52 8.25
N VAL A 362 7.48 16.74 7.75
CA VAL A 362 7.77 17.91 8.56
C VAL A 362 6.92 19.09 8.10
N VAL A 363 6.12 19.65 9.01
CA VAL A 363 5.37 20.89 8.80
C VAL A 363 6.20 22.03 9.39
N ILE A 364 7.18 22.52 8.60
CA ILE A 364 8.11 23.57 9.01
C ILE A 364 7.35 24.88 9.25
N SER A 365 6.55 25.28 8.25
CA SER A 365 5.61 26.40 8.28
C SER A 365 4.49 26.12 7.27
N GLY A 366 3.39 26.86 7.34
CA GLY A 366 2.24 26.59 6.47
C GLY A 366 1.21 25.64 7.08
N ILE A 367 0.41 25.00 6.25
CA ILE A 367 -0.79 24.29 6.72
C ILE A 367 -0.84 22.87 6.15
N PHE A 368 -1.01 21.90 7.03
CA PHE A 368 -1.39 20.54 6.65
C PHE A 368 -2.80 20.25 7.19
N THR A 369 -3.71 19.87 6.31
CA THR A 369 -5.06 19.44 6.70
C THR A 369 -5.32 18.02 6.24
N ASN A 370 -5.60 17.12 7.19
CA ASN A 370 -5.98 15.74 6.92
C ASN A 370 -7.51 15.57 7.00
N TYR A 371 -8.09 15.04 5.92
CA TYR A 371 -9.51 14.71 5.81
C TYR A 371 -9.78 13.21 5.80
N LYS A 372 -8.75 12.36 5.61
CA LYS A 372 -8.94 10.92 5.50
C LYS A 372 -7.88 10.14 6.29
N LEU A 373 -6.84 9.63 5.69
CA LEU A 373 -5.92 8.70 6.30
C LEU A 373 -4.48 9.22 6.32
N VAL A 374 -3.86 9.21 7.49
CA VAL A 374 -2.40 9.31 7.66
C VAL A 374 -1.93 8.10 8.44
N VAL A 375 -0.96 7.35 7.89
CA VAL A 375 -0.30 6.25 8.60
C VAL A 375 1.14 6.66 8.87
N ILE A 376 1.51 6.67 10.13
CA ILE A 376 2.85 7.01 10.61
C ILE A 376 3.48 5.73 11.13
N ASP A 377 4.09 4.98 10.22
CA ASP A 377 4.82 3.76 10.48
C ASP A 377 6.31 3.93 10.14
N GLY A 378 6.68 5.14 9.70
CA GLY A 378 8.03 5.54 9.32
C GLY A 378 8.87 6.04 10.50
N PHE A 379 9.53 7.20 10.32
CA PHE A 379 10.36 7.78 11.36
C PHE A 379 9.54 8.68 12.30
N PHE A 380 8.97 9.77 11.78
CA PHE A 380 8.08 10.66 12.55
C PHE A 380 7.25 11.58 11.66
N LEU A 381 6.21 12.18 12.25
CA LEU A 381 5.58 13.41 11.80
C LEU A 381 5.97 14.53 12.79
N ARG A 382 6.60 15.60 12.30
CA ARG A 382 7.01 16.75 13.11
C ARG A 382 6.26 18.01 12.68
N ILE A 383 5.71 18.74 13.64
CA ILE A 383 5.06 20.02 13.43
C ILE A 383 5.85 21.11 14.18
N GLU A 384 6.50 21.99 13.43
CA GLU A 384 7.31 23.10 13.94
C GLU A 384 6.47 24.38 14.03
N ASN A 385 6.76 25.38 13.19
CA ASN A 385 6.01 26.64 13.15
C ASN A 385 4.70 26.59 12.34
N GLY A 386 4.47 25.49 11.59
CA GLY A 386 3.25 25.28 10.83
C GLY A 386 2.09 24.75 11.69
N LYS A 387 0.99 24.40 11.03
CA LYS A 387 -0.19 23.82 11.67
C LYS A 387 -0.62 22.52 10.99
N PHE A 388 -0.83 21.48 11.77
CA PHE A 388 -1.46 20.23 11.34
C PHE A 388 -2.87 20.14 11.93
N THR A 389 -3.86 19.83 11.09
CA THR A 389 -5.24 19.62 11.52
C THR A 389 -5.74 18.27 11.01
N ASN A 390 -6.04 17.34 11.93
CA ASN A 390 -6.79 16.13 11.65
C ASN A 390 -8.28 16.43 11.82
N ARG A 391 -9.03 16.36 10.73
CA ARG A 391 -10.47 16.74 10.70
C ARG A 391 -11.35 15.64 11.30
N ASN A 392 -12.56 16.02 11.68
CA ASN A 392 -13.58 15.03 12.08
C ASN A 392 -13.82 13.99 10.95
N GLY A 393 -13.89 12.72 11.31
CA GLY A 393 -13.98 11.59 10.39
C GLY A 393 -12.65 11.17 9.75
N ALA A 394 -11.55 11.89 9.97
CA ALA A 394 -10.21 11.48 9.51
C ALA A 394 -9.52 10.58 10.56
N VAL A 395 -8.66 9.70 10.09
CA VAL A 395 -7.93 8.72 10.91
C VAL A 395 -6.43 8.93 10.79
N ILE A 396 -5.75 8.94 11.93
CA ILE A 396 -4.28 8.80 12.01
C ILE A 396 -4.01 7.45 12.69
N ILE A 397 -3.18 6.62 12.04
CA ILE A 397 -2.58 5.42 12.65
C ILE A 397 -1.14 5.78 12.96
N ASN A 398 -0.82 5.94 14.25
CA ASN A 398 0.50 6.36 14.73
C ASN A 398 1.22 5.20 15.40
N ASN A 399 2.08 4.52 14.67
CA ASN A 399 2.90 3.41 15.19
C ASN A 399 4.29 3.87 15.67
N THR A 400 4.63 5.18 15.51
CA THR A 400 5.92 5.74 15.91
C THR A 400 5.73 7.02 16.72
N THR A 401 6.03 8.20 16.17
CA THR A 401 5.99 9.45 16.94
C THR A 401 5.43 10.62 16.16
N ILE A 402 4.60 11.42 16.81
CA ILE A 402 4.21 12.76 16.37
C ILE A 402 4.87 13.76 17.33
N PHE A 403 5.72 14.63 16.80
CA PHE A 403 6.31 15.74 17.55
C PHE A 403 5.60 17.06 17.22
N THR A 404 5.34 17.88 18.20
CA THR A 404 4.82 19.24 18.01
C THR A 404 5.48 20.23 18.97
N GLN A 405 5.78 21.44 18.49
CA GLN A 405 6.34 22.50 19.34
C GLN A 405 5.32 23.06 20.36
N SER A 406 4.03 22.94 20.06
CA SER A 406 2.97 23.33 20.99
C SER A 406 1.65 22.64 20.64
N LYS A 407 0.77 22.48 21.61
CA LYS A 407 -0.51 21.75 21.46
C LYS A 407 -1.46 22.41 20.45
N ASP A 408 -1.39 23.70 20.23
CA ASP A 408 -2.21 24.42 19.26
C ASP A 408 -1.77 24.18 17.78
N LYS A 409 -0.56 23.68 17.58
CA LYS A 409 -0.03 23.34 16.25
C LYS A 409 -0.53 21.98 15.74
N PHE A 410 -0.80 21.03 16.64
CA PHE A 410 -1.41 19.75 16.31
C PHE A 410 -2.85 19.71 16.81
N VAL A 411 -3.81 19.91 15.90
CA VAL A 411 -5.24 19.90 16.21
C VAL A 411 -5.84 18.58 15.75
N ASN A 412 -6.22 17.72 16.69
CA ASN A 412 -6.85 16.44 16.38
C ASN A 412 -8.35 16.50 16.73
N ASN A 413 -9.19 16.56 15.68
CA ASN A 413 -10.65 16.47 15.77
C ASN A 413 -11.18 15.12 15.23
N GLY A 414 -10.29 14.25 14.76
CA GLY A 414 -10.58 12.93 14.22
C GLY A 414 -10.14 11.82 15.16
N VAL A 415 -9.87 10.66 14.59
CA VAL A 415 -9.39 9.47 15.31
C VAL A 415 -7.86 9.45 15.29
N LEU A 416 -7.24 9.19 16.43
CA LEU A 416 -5.82 8.89 16.57
C LEU A 416 -5.69 7.49 17.20
N ASN A 417 -5.20 6.53 16.42
CA ASN A 417 -4.91 5.18 16.86
C ASN A 417 -3.40 5.01 17.07
N GLY A 418 -2.98 4.68 18.28
CA GLY A 418 -1.57 4.51 18.64
C GLY A 418 -1.08 5.55 19.63
N ALA A 419 0.20 5.93 19.55
CA ALA A 419 0.81 6.86 20.49
C ALA A 419 0.29 8.30 20.33
N ASP A 420 0.13 9.02 21.46
CA ASP A 420 -0.22 10.43 21.47
C ASP A 420 0.92 11.32 20.92
N ALA A 421 0.58 12.56 20.54
CA ALA A 421 1.58 13.55 20.13
C ALA A 421 2.38 14.04 21.33
N ILE A 422 3.70 14.16 21.15
CA ILE A 422 4.65 14.64 22.15
C ILE A 422 4.90 16.14 21.88
N THR A 423 4.77 16.98 22.91
CA THR A 423 5.16 18.40 22.84
C THR A 423 6.63 18.52 23.25
N GLU A 424 7.47 19.09 22.38
CA GLU A 424 8.89 19.37 22.59
C GLU A 424 9.12 20.77 23.16
#